data_d25d17223ab9a0070c9f89c7b25128c4
#
_entry.id   d25d17223ab9a0070c9f89c7b25128c4
#
_cell.length_a   1.000
_cell.length_b   1.000
_cell.length_c   1.000
_cell.angle_alpha   90.00
_cell.angle_beta   90.00
_cell.angle_gamma   90.00
#
_symmetry.space_group_name_H-M   'P 1'
#
loop_
_entity.id
_entity.type
_entity.pdbx_description
1 polymer ?
#
loop_
_entity_poly.entity_id
_entity_poly.type
_entity_poly.pdbx_seq_one_letter_code
_entity_poly.pdbx_strand_id
1 'polypeptide(L)'
;LIISGMKKATYFSYLLFLPFFLLTIDQNQAFANSVIEEKPAKIIYALAAPFTTITDNISLRDFSDFWSGTSAVQSETIHGKLLIVTSDPERFKTLFGEGDKNQIEFVTDIHAALSQSINNGNWLIVPFDQLDARFKVISIDEQNPLHKDFNDNLWPLTIRINGNENMTEQDWAAVQPLNRDPSKLTTMILTGVTALVRGTAAYMDVWGPEYPASNIGDTLREADILHINNEVPFAKVCQQTESELARLVFCSKTSALEMLKSIGTDVVELDGDHFQDYGDDAVYYTLKLYKDANIPYYGGGANIKEAQKPLIVEDHGNKFAFIGCNGKEIGYAVASDTRPGAAHCDIPLIVSQIKELKASGILPIVTFQHIELYKIYPNEDMAADFKAVADAGAVIVSGSQSHIPMAFDISKDSFIHYGLGNLFFDQAFFLPETSEATLDRHIFYNGKHISTEILTIKFTNNALNRFMTESERTAVLNRIFAESHIELDQDEQ
;
A
#
# COMPACT_ATOMS: atom_id res chain seq x y z
N LEU A 1 56.10 -33.67 -12.47
CA LEU A 1 57.45 -33.64 -11.89
C LEU A 1 57.37 -32.91 -10.56
N ILE A 2 57.32 -33.60 -9.34
CA ILE A 2 58.47 -34.04 -8.51
C ILE A 2 59.16 -32.79 -7.89
N ILE A 3 59.34 -32.53 -6.59
CA ILE A 3 59.69 -33.28 -5.34
C ILE A 3 59.53 -32.25 -4.19
N SER A 4 58.92 -32.54 -3.04
CA SER A 4 59.49 -32.94 -1.75
C SER A 4 60.33 -31.89 -0.96
N GLY A 5 60.02 -31.72 0.30
CA GLY A 5 60.80 -30.99 1.27
C GLY A 5 60.20 -30.84 2.66
N MET A 6 60.14 -31.94 3.44
CA MET A 6 59.95 -31.92 4.91
C MET A 6 61.14 -31.28 5.61
N LYS A 7 60.91 -30.39 6.58
CA LYS A 7 61.85 -30.11 7.66
C LYS A 7 61.15 -30.11 9.02
N LYS A 8 61.67 -31.00 9.87
CA LYS A 8 61.44 -31.15 11.31
C LYS A 8 61.94 -29.91 12.07
N ALA A 9 61.24 -29.46 13.06
CA ALA A 9 61.78 -28.56 14.08
C ALA A 9 61.51 -29.11 15.49
N THR A 10 62.51 -29.08 16.24
CA THR A 10 62.76 -29.68 17.53
C THR A 10 62.13 -28.91 18.68
N TYR A 11 61.61 -29.66 19.67
CA TYR A 11 61.14 -29.14 20.97
C TYR A 11 62.38 -28.68 21.83
N PHE A 12 62.21 -27.50 22.47
CA PHE A 12 63.00 -27.08 23.61
C PHE A 12 62.05 -26.70 24.76
N SER A 13 62.09 -27.51 25.82
CA SER A 13 61.48 -27.24 27.12
C SER A 13 62.31 -26.23 27.90
N TYR A 14 61.68 -25.15 28.37
CA TYR A 14 62.19 -24.34 29.47
C TYR A 14 61.19 -24.36 30.63
N LEU A 15 61.60 -25.01 31.71
CA LEU A 15 61.02 -24.86 33.05
C LEU A 15 61.46 -23.48 33.59
N LEU A 16 60.48 -22.61 33.91
CA LEU A 16 60.69 -21.42 34.71
C LEU A 16 59.84 -21.51 35.98
N PHE A 17 60.50 -21.53 37.10
CA PHE A 17 59.96 -21.41 38.46
C PHE A 17 59.36 -20.03 38.63
N LEU A 18 58.10 -19.99 39.07
CA LEU A 18 57.38 -18.75 39.56
C LEU A 18 57.21 -18.89 41.10
N PRO A 19 57.52 -17.85 41.86
CA PRO A 19 57.27 -17.85 43.29
C PRO A 19 55.78 -17.58 43.57
N PHE A 20 55.19 -18.35 44.50
CA PHE A 20 53.89 -18.15 45.06
C PHE A 20 53.80 -16.81 45.83
N PHE A 21 53.09 -15.83 45.27
CA PHE A 21 52.60 -14.69 46.02
C PHE A 21 51.15 -14.98 46.47
N LEU A 22 50.99 -15.21 47.77
CA LEU A 22 49.68 -15.23 48.42
C LEU A 22 49.12 -13.81 48.41
N LEU A 23 48.21 -13.51 47.46
CA LEU A 23 47.35 -12.36 47.52
C LEU A 23 46.08 -12.73 48.29
N THR A 24 45.93 -12.18 49.48
CA THR A 24 44.68 -12.14 50.25
C THR A 24 43.67 -11.35 49.47
N ILE A 25 42.68 -12.03 48.91
CA ILE A 25 41.53 -11.37 48.27
C ILE A 25 40.62 -10.87 49.39
N ASP A 26 40.59 -9.56 49.52
CA ASP A 26 39.61 -8.86 50.39
C ASP A 26 38.21 -9.04 49.80
N GLN A 27 37.37 -9.85 50.45
CA GLN A 27 35.99 -10.16 50.03
C GLN A 27 35.02 -9.02 50.34
N ASN A 28 35.35 -7.80 49.98
CA ASN A 28 34.41 -6.69 50.04
C ASN A 28 34.35 -5.91 48.70
N GLN A 29 34.19 -6.63 47.56
CA GLN A 29 33.60 -5.99 46.39
C GLN A 29 32.10 -6.05 46.55
N ALA A 30 31.55 -4.95 47.04
CA ALA A 30 30.15 -4.62 46.87
C ALA A 30 29.80 -4.79 45.37
N PHE A 31 28.99 -5.74 45.03
CA PHE A 31 28.28 -5.77 43.75
C PHE A 31 27.48 -4.48 43.68
N ALA A 32 28.05 -3.47 43.07
CA ALA A 32 27.28 -2.36 42.55
C ALA A 32 26.32 -2.99 41.52
N ASN A 33 25.10 -3.28 41.95
CA ASN A 33 23.99 -3.44 41.02
C ASN A 33 23.98 -2.16 40.21
N SER A 34 24.56 -2.21 39.00
CA SER A 34 24.30 -1.21 37.99
C SER A 34 22.82 -1.34 37.68
N VAL A 35 21.99 -0.51 38.31
CA VAL A 35 20.64 -0.28 37.87
C VAL A 35 20.83 0.21 36.42
N ILE A 36 20.54 -0.64 35.48
CA ILE A 36 20.44 -0.23 34.06
C ILE A 36 19.27 0.73 34.09
N GLU A 37 19.57 2.02 34.09
CA GLU A 37 18.56 3.05 33.97
C GLU A 37 17.93 2.91 32.57
N GLU A 38 16.75 2.31 32.51
CA GLU A 38 16.04 2.13 31.27
C GLU A 38 15.71 3.51 30.72
N LYS A 39 16.13 3.76 29.48
CA LYS A 39 15.92 5.06 28.82
C LYS A 39 14.43 5.32 28.59
N PRO A 40 14.00 6.59 28.67
CA PRO A 40 12.65 6.98 28.27
C PRO A 40 12.32 6.50 26.84
N ALA A 41 11.13 5.97 26.64
CA ALA A 41 10.71 5.46 25.35
C ALA A 41 9.21 5.71 25.12
N LYS A 42 8.80 5.72 23.84
CA LYS A 42 7.41 5.77 23.41
C LYS A 42 7.07 4.52 22.60
N ILE A 43 5.84 4.06 22.73
CA ILE A 43 5.25 3.02 21.88
C ILE A 43 3.97 3.60 21.28
N ILE A 44 3.86 3.57 19.98
CA ILE A 44 2.68 3.99 19.24
C ILE A 44 1.76 2.79 19.07
N TYR A 45 0.51 2.94 19.49
CA TYR A 45 -0.57 2.01 19.16
C TYR A 45 -1.45 2.62 18.09
N ALA A 46 -1.93 1.80 17.17
CA ALA A 46 -2.91 2.18 16.17
C ALA A 46 -4.32 1.80 16.64
N LEU A 47 -5.30 2.64 16.37
CA LEU A 47 -6.71 2.26 16.41
C LEU A 47 -7.04 1.66 15.04
N ALA A 48 -7.34 0.37 15.02
CA ALA A 48 -7.57 -0.39 13.79
C ALA A 48 -8.96 -1.04 13.78
N ALA A 49 -9.50 -1.22 12.59
CA ALA A 49 -10.77 -1.91 12.37
C ALA A 49 -10.62 -2.87 11.19
N PRO A 50 -11.49 -3.87 11.02
CA PRO A 50 -11.50 -4.69 9.81
C PRO A 50 -11.52 -3.79 8.57
N PHE A 51 -10.78 -4.17 7.53
CA PHE A 51 -10.61 -3.36 6.31
C PHE A 51 -11.94 -2.87 5.72
N THR A 52 -13.00 -3.68 5.80
CA THR A 52 -14.34 -3.34 5.30
C THR A 52 -15.13 -2.33 6.16
N THR A 53 -14.50 -1.74 7.18
CA THR A 53 -15.12 -0.68 8.00
C THR A 53 -15.17 0.63 7.19
N ILE A 54 -16.32 1.28 7.14
CA ILE A 54 -16.51 2.53 6.38
C ILE A 54 -15.89 3.74 7.09
N THR A 55 -16.00 3.80 8.42
CA THR A 55 -15.46 4.89 9.24
C THR A 55 -13.96 5.06 9.03
N ASP A 56 -13.51 6.31 8.79
CA ASP A 56 -12.09 6.64 8.62
C ASP A 56 -11.53 7.45 9.80
N ASN A 57 -12.38 8.21 10.48
CA ASN A 57 -11.99 9.11 11.54
C ASN A 57 -13.07 9.16 12.63
N ILE A 58 -12.64 9.25 13.88
CA ILE A 58 -13.52 9.50 15.03
C ILE A 58 -12.97 10.68 15.84
N SER A 59 -13.83 11.32 16.63
CA SER A 59 -13.34 12.31 17.58
C SER A 59 -12.73 11.64 18.83
N LEU A 60 -11.78 12.31 19.48
CA LEU A 60 -11.27 11.87 20.78
C LEU A 60 -12.39 11.78 21.83
N ARG A 61 -13.41 12.62 21.69
CA ARG A 61 -14.60 12.57 22.55
C ARG A 61 -15.35 11.25 22.33
N ASP A 62 -15.66 10.86 21.08
CA ASP A 62 -16.40 9.62 20.81
C ASP A 62 -15.60 8.40 21.28
N PHE A 63 -14.27 8.43 21.12
CA PHE A 63 -13.38 7.42 21.66
C PHE A 63 -13.47 7.35 23.19
N SER A 64 -13.42 8.48 23.90
CA SER A 64 -13.47 8.57 25.36
C SER A 64 -14.85 8.17 25.91
N ASP A 65 -15.94 8.57 25.25
CA ASP A 65 -17.30 8.20 25.60
C ASP A 65 -17.53 6.69 25.41
N PHE A 66 -16.96 6.10 24.34
CA PHE A 66 -16.98 4.64 24.14
C PHE A 66 -16.15 3.94 25.23
N TRP A 67 -14.94 4.42 25.52
CA TRP A 67 -14.07 3.85 26.56
C TRP A 67 -14.76 3.79 27.92
N SER A 68 -15.42 4.86 28.32
CA SER A 68 -16.08 4.99 29.63
C SER A 68 -17.48 4.36 29.72
N GLY A 69 -18.04 3.91 28.59
CA GLY A 69 -19.42 3.40 28.57
C GLY A 69 -20.48 4.48 28.77
N THR A 70 -20.12 5.76 28.60
CA THR A 70 -21.04 6.90 28.79
C THR A 70 -21.83 7.26 27.53
N SER A 71 -21.56 6.62 26.42
CA SER A 71 -22.30 6.80 25.18
C SER A 71 -23.76 6.38 25.37
N ALA A 72 -24.67 7.35 25.42
CA ALA A 72 -26.14 7.13 25.58
C ALA A 72 -26.79 6.54 24.32
N VAL A 73 -26.05 6.52 23.20
CA VAL A 73 -26.38 5.85 21.94
C VAL A 73 -25.31 4.78 21.77
N GLN A 74 -25.71 3.54 21.49
CA GLN A 74 -24.74 2.56 20.94
C GLN A 74 -24.03 3.33 19.85
N SER A 75 -22.73 3.55 20.04
CA SER A 75 -21.96 4.42 19.16
C SER A 75 -22.14 3.87 17.76
N GLU A 76 -22.81 4.65 16.87
CA GLU A 76 -22.91 4.29 15.46
C GLU A 76 -21.53 4.24 14.82
N THR A 77 -20.52 4.68 15.55
CA THR A 77 -19.17 4.91 15.10
C THR A 77 -18.23 3.73 15.37
N ILE A 78 -18.25 3.16 16.58
CA ILE A 78 -17.44 1.99 16.95
C ILE A 78 -18.35 0.78 17.09
N HIS A 79 -18.19 -0.20 16.21
CA HIS A 79 -18.96 -1.43 16.25
C HIS A 79 -18.27 -2.49 17.11
N GLY A 80 -19.07 -3.30 17.82
CA GLY A 80 -18.57 -4.39 18.65
C GLY A 80 -17.79 -3.91 19.87
N LYS A 81 -16.77 -4.68 20.26
CA LYS A 81 -15.84 -4.37 21.35
C LYS A 81 -14.59 -3.70 20.84
N LEU A 82 -13.86 -3.03 21.72
CA LEU A 82 -12.50 -2.58 21.52
C LEU A 82 -11.53 -3.55 22.20
N LEU A 83 -10.78 -4.31 21.41
CA LEU A 83 -9.81 -5.28 21.88
C LEU A 83 -8.43 -4.60 21.97
N ILE A 84 -7.79 -4.64 23.11
CA ILE A 84 -6.49 -3.97 23.32
C ILE A 84 -5.40 -5.02 23.41
N VAL A 85 -4.55 -5.09 22.40
CA VAL A 85 -3.44 -6.04 22.33
C VAL A 85 -2.27 -5.51 23.16
N THR A 86 -2.16 -5.98 24.40
CA THR A 86 -1.09 -5.53 25.30
C THR A 86 -0.81 -6.56 26.40
N SER A 87 0.45 -6.62 26.84
CA SER A 87 0.86 -7.35 28.05
C SER A 87 0.78 -6.49 29.33
N ASP A 88 0.50 -5.18 29.22
CA ASP A 88 0.46 -4.24 30.33
C ASP A 88 -0.83 -3.39 30.29
N PRO A 89 -1.98 -3.95 30.72
CA PRO A 89 -3.25 -3.23 30.76
C PRO A 89 -3.24 -1.98 31.64
N GLU A 90 -2.44 -1.96 32.71
CA GLU A 90 -2.44 -0.87 33.68
C GLU A 90 -1.99 0.48 33.07
N ARG A 91 -1.16 0.43 32.05
CA ARG A 91 -0.75 1.65 31.32
C ARG A 91 -1.93 2.31 30.62
N PHE A 92 -2.78 1.53 29.97
CA PHE A 92 -3.98 2.06 29.32
C PHE A 92 -4.98 2.60 30.36
N LYS A 93 -5.15 1.89 31.48
CA LYS A 93 -6.00 2.37 32.57
C LYS A 93 -5.50 3.66 33.20
N THR A 94 -4.18 3.87 33.23
CA THR A 94 -3.59 5.12 33.69
C THR A 94 -3.92 6.29 32.75
N LEU A 95 -3.98 6.06 31.44
CA LEU A 95 -4.30 7.09 30.45
C LEU A 95 -5.80 7.40 30.36
N PHE A 96 -6.64 6.35 30.36
CA PHE A 96 -8.06 6.47 30.00
C PHE A 96 -9.02 6.07 31.14
N GLY A 97 -8.50 5.60 32.31
CA GLY A 97 -9.30 5.02 33.37
C GLY A 97 -9.61 3.53 33.14
N GLU A 98 -10.44 2.93 34.02
CA GLU A 98 -10.69 1.48 34.02
C GLU A 98 -11.38 0.95 32.74
N GLY A 99 -12.10 1.79 32.02
CA GLY A 99 -12.90 1.39 30.86
C GLY A 99 -14.16 0.59 31.20
N ASP A 100 -15.13 0.59 30.32
CA ASP A 100 -16.32 -0.23 30.46
C ASP A 100 -16.01 -1.70 30.09
N LYS A 101 -16.16 -2.60 31.05
CA LYS A 101 -15.88 -4.04 30.87
C LYS A 101 -16.75 -4.74 29.83
N ASN A 102 -17.87 -4.14 29.43
CA ASN A 102 -18.72 -4.67 28.38
C ASN A 102 -18.21 -4.28 26.99
N GLN A 103 -17.44 -3.20 26.88
CA GLN A 103 -16.94 -2.63 25.63
C GLN A 103 -15.44 -2.81 25.44
N ILE A 104 -14.67 -2.87 26.53
CA ILE A 104 -13.19 -2.95 26.50
C ILE A 104 -12.75 -4.35 26.94
N GLU A 105 -11.86 -4.95 26.13
CA GLU A 105 -11.26 -6.24 26.47
C GLU A 105 -9.75 -6.18 26.22
N PHE A 106 -8.94 -6.52 27.23
CA PHE A 106 -7.50 -6.63 27.11
C PHE A 106 -7.12 -8.06 26.71
N VAL A 107 -6.34 -8.17 25.63
CA VAL A 107 -5.89 -9.44 25.06
C VAL A 107 -4.37 -9.43 24.91
N THR A 108 -3.73 -10.59 25.11
CA THR A 108 -2.27 -10.71 24.94
C THR A 108 -1.89 -11.37 23.60
N ASP A 109 -2.84 -12.10 23.01
CA ASP A 109 -2.64 -12.83 21.77
C ASP A 109 -3.26 -12.03 20.61
N ILE A 110 -2.39 -11.56 19.70
CA ILE A 110 -2.82 -10.81 18.51
C ILE A 110 -3.66 -11.68 17.56
N HIS A 111 -3.34 -12.95 17.38
CA HIS A 111 -4.09 -13.83 16.47
C HIS A 111 -5.53 -14.03 16.95
N ALA A 112 -5.72 -14.23 18.25
CA ALA A 112 -7.06 -14.29 18.84
C ALA A 112 -7.82 -12.96 18.69
N ALA A 113 -7.13 -11.82 18.84
CA ALA A 113 -7.73 -10.50 18.64
C ALA A 113 -8.13 -10.26 17.17
N LEU A 114 -7.28 -10.65 16.21
CA LEU A 114 -7.54 -10.57 14.77
C LEU A 114 -8.77 -11.39 14.39
N SER A 115 -8.83 -12.65 14.82
CA SER A 115 -9.98 -13.53 14.57
C SER A 115 -11.28 -12.93 15.11
N GLN A 116 -11.28 -12.45 16.34
CA GLN A 116 -12.46 -11.80 16.92
C GLN A 116 -12.83 -10.51 16.19
N SER A 117 -11.86 -9.75 15.72
CA SER A 117 -12.12 -8.51 14.99
C SER A 117 -12.80 -8.80 13.65
N ILE A 118 -12.25 -9.69 12.85
CA ILE A 118 -12.78 -10.03 11.51
C ILE A 118 -14.16 -10.70 11.61
N ASN A 119 -14.33 -11.67 12.52
CA ASN A 119 -15.59 -12.43 12.66
C ASN A 119 -16.73 -11.63 13.30
N ASN A 120 -16.43 -10.71 14.21
CA ASN A 120 -17.44 -10.00 15.01
C ASN A 120 -17.48 -8.49 14.77
N GLY A 121 -16.63 -7.96 13.89
CA GLY A 121 -16.53 -6.52 13.63
C GLY A 121 -15.91 -5.72 14.80
N ASN A 122 -15.18 -6.38 15.72
CA ASN A 122 -14.53 -5.71 16.83
C ASN A 122 -13.37 -4.84 16.34
N TRP A 123 -13.18 -3.68 16.97
CA TRP A 123 -12.04 -2.82 16.70
C TRP A 123 -10.85 -3.21 17.57
N LEU A 124 -9.65 -2.82 17.16
CA LEU A 124 -8.40 -3.14 17.83
C LEU A 124 -7.63 -1.89 18.24
N ILE A 125 -6.98 -1.93 19.39
CA ILE A 125 -5.80 -1.11 19.68
C ILE A 125 -4.60 -2.05 19.62
N VAL A 126 -3.72 -1.85 18.64
CA VAL A 126 -2.61 -2.74 18.32
C VAL A 126 -1.30 -1.96 18.19
N PRO A 127 -0.14 -2.48 18.64
CA PRO A 127 1.15 -1.85 18.39
C PRO A 127 1.35 -1.59 16.89
N PHE A 128 1.86 -0.41 16.53
CA PHE A 128 1.99 0.03 15.12
C PHE A 128 2.74 -0.98 14.24
N ASP A 129 3.80 -1.58 14.76
CA ASP A 129 4.63 -2.56 14.04
C ASP A 129 4.01 -3.97 13.92
N GLN A 130 2.82 -4.16 14.51
CA GLN A 130 2.02 -5.39 14.40
C GLN A 130 0.81 -5.26 13.48
N LEU A 131 0.66 -4.11 12.80
CA LEU A 131 -0.36 -3.94 11.76
C LEU A 131 -0.14 -4.89 10.59
N ASP A 132 -1.22 -5.31 9.96
CA ASP A 132 -1.22 -6.04 8.69
C ASP A 132 -2.34 -5.56 7.75
N ALA A 133 -2.29 -5.99 6.49
CA ALA A 133 -3.12 -5.49 5.40
C ALA A 133 -4.64 -5.75 5.57
N ARG A 134 -5.05 -6.64 6.47
CA ARG A 134 -6.47 -6.96 6.73
C ARG A 134 -7.20 -5.88 7.53
N PHE A 135 -6.45 -4.88 8.03
CA PHE A 135 -6.97 -3.79 8.83
C PHE A 135 -6.73 -2.45 8.19
N LYS A 136 -7.67 -1.56 8.37
CA LYS A 136 -7.45 -0.13 8.17
C LYS A 136 -7.23 0.53 9.53
N VAL A 137 -6.41 1.58 9.54
CA VAL A 137 -6.19 2.41 10.72
C VAL A 137 -7.19 3.55 10.72
N ILE A 138 -7.84 3.73 11.85
CA ILE A 138 -8.84 4.80 12.07
C ILE A 138 -8.14 6.00 12.69
N SER A 139 -8.34 7.16 12.12
CA SER A 139 -7.85 8.44 12.65
C SER A 139 -8.60 8.83 13.93
N ILE A 140 -7.95 9.56 14.85
CA ILE A 140 -8.59 10.22 15.97
C ILE A 140 -8.28 11.72 15.86
N ASP A 141 -9.31 12.56 15.77
CA ASP A 141 -9.17 14.00 15.51
C ASP A 141 -8.21 14.30 14.35
N GLU A 142 -8.41 13.61 13.21
CA GLU A 142 -7.61 13.70 11.98
C GLU A 142 -6.14 13.24 12.12
N GLN A 143 -5.67 12.82 13.29
CA GLN A 143 -4.35 12.23 13.45
C GLN A 143 -4.36 10.76 13.06
N ASN A 144 -3.39 10.33 12.26
CA ASN A 144 -3.25 8.94 11.83
C ASN A 144 -1.77 8.52 11.82
N PRO A 145 -1.40 7.46 12.52
CA PRO A 145 0.00 7.01 12.57
C PRO A 145 0.55 6.50 11.22
N LEU A 146 -0.30 6.32 10.20
CA LEU A 146 0.13 5.98 8.84
C LEU A 146 0.63 7.18 8.04
N HIS A 147 0.27 8.41 8.44
CA HIS A 147 0.54 9.61 7.66
C HIS A 147 1.90 10.24 7.97
N LYS A 148 2.46 11.00 7.02
CA LYS A 148 3.76 11.67 7.16
C LYS A 148 3.75 12.82 8.16
N ASP A 149 2.63 13.52 8.23
CA ASP A 149 2.40 14.66 9.13
C ASP A 149 1.96 14.25 10.55
N PHE A 150 1.96 12.95 10.83
CA PHE A 150 1.61 12.40 12.14
C PHE A 150 2.46 12.99 13.27
N ASN A 151 1.75 13.50 14.29
CA ASN A 151 2.35 14.03 15.51
C ASN A 151 2.05 13.12 16.71
N ASP A 152 3.03 12.35 17.13
CA ASP A 152 2.91 11.37 18.23
C ASP A 152 2.61 12.03 19.60
N ASN A 153 2.82 13.34 19.75
CA ASN A 153 2.47 14.07 20.98
C ASN A 153 0.97 14.45 21.03
N LEU A 154 0.30 14.49 19.87
CA LEU A 154 -1.14 14.71 19.78
C LEU A 154 -1.92 13.40 19.73
N TRP A 155 -1.24 12.28 19.48
CA TRP A 155 -1.88 10.98 19.36
C TRP A 155 -2.22 10.39 20.73
N PRO A 156 -3.49 10.15 21.04
CA PRO A 156 -3.90 9.71 22.37
C PRO A 156 -3.38 8.31 22.74
N LEU A 157 -3.08 7.47 21.73
CA LEU A 157 -2.58 6.10 21.91
C LEU A 157 -1.05 6.03 21.90
N THR A 158 -0.35 7.10 22.27
CA THR A 158 1.09 7.12 22.52
C THR A 158 1.38 6.73 23.97
N ILE A 159 1.93 5.54 24.18
CA ILE A 159 2.30 5.04 25.50
C ILE A 159 3.73 5.45 25.82
N ARG A 160 3.91 6.19 26.94
CA ARG A 160 5.21 6.65 27.47
C ARG A 160 5.70 5.66 28.50
N ILE A 161 6.95 5.21 28.40
CA ILE A 161 7.57 4.23 29.31
C ILE A 161 8.95 4.71 29.77
N ASN A 162 9.39 4.23 30.95
CA ASN A 162 10.72 4.48 31.53
C ASN A 162 11.07 5.99 31.69
N GLY A 163 10.07 6.86 31.74
CA GLY A 163 10.26 8.27 32.08
C GLY A 163 10.33 8.48 33.60
N ASN A 164 10.92 9.59 34.02
CA ASN A 164 10.88 10.02 35.41
C ASN A 164 9.88 11.18 35.59
N GLU A 165 9.53 11.48 36.84
CA GLU A 165 8.54 12.50 37.20
C GLU A 165 8.93 13.93 36.77
N ASN A 166 10.20 14.17 36.43
CA ASN A 166 10.70 15.48 36.02
C ASN A 166 10.68 15.69 34.50
N MET A 167 10.30 14.70 33.72
CA MET A 167 10.24 14.85 32.25
C MET A 167 9.09 15.76 31.85
N THR A 168 9.45 16.82 31.14
CA THR A 168 8.50 17.77 30.55
C THR A 168 7.93 17.24 29.24
N GLU A 169 6.85 17.86 28.74
CA GLU A 169 6.34 17.56 27.39
C GLU A 169 7.40 17.80 26.30
N GLN A 170 8.29 18.75 26.49
CA GLN A 170 9.38 19.03 25.57
C GLN A 170 10.43 17.90 25.57
N ASP A 171 10.70 17.30 26.75
CA ASP A 171 11.59 16.14 26.84
C ASP A 171 10.98 14.95 26.13
N TRP A 172 9.68 14.70 26.33
CA TRP A 172 8.95 13.65 25.62
C TRP A 172 8.88 13.88 24.12
N ALA A 173 8.75 15.13 23.64
CA ALA A 173 8.77 15.44 22.22
C ALA A 173 10.10 15.05 21.54
N ALA A 174 11.20 15.04 22.29
CA ALA A 174 12.51 14.63 21.78
C ALA A 174 12.73 13.09 21.75
N VAL A 175 11.88 12.33 22.43
CA VAL A 175 11.96 10.85 22.44
C VAL A 175 11.29 10.29 21.19
N GLN A 176 12.04 9.54 20.38
CA GLN A 176 11.48 8.85 19.21
C GLN A 176 10.73 7.58 19.62
N PRO A 177 9.61 7.24 18.96
CA PRO A 177 8.93 5.97 19.18
C PRO A 177 9.80 4.77 18.85
N LEU A 178 9.72 3.68 19.64
CA LEU A 178 10.48 2.46 19.41
C LEU A 178 9.99 1.65 18.22
N ASN A 179 8.68 1.69 17.96
CA ASN A 179 8.01 0.83 16.99
C ASN A 179 7.50 1.57 15.75
N ARG A 180 7.78 2.88 15.61
CA ARG A 180 7.44 3.67 14.42
C ARG A 180 8.59 4.59 14.04
N ASP A 181 9.23 4.30 12.93
CA ASP A 181 10.31 5.08 12.32
C ASP A 181 9.83 5.61 10.96
N PRO A 182 9.55 6.93 10.81
CA PRO A 182 9.04 7.48 9.56
C PRO A 182 10.00 7.31 8.38
N SER A 183 11.30 7.09 8.62
CA SER A 183 12.27 6.84 7.55
C SER A 183 12.12 5.47 6.89
N LYS A 184 11.26 4.60 7.42
CA LYS A 184 10.94 3.27 6.89
C LYS A 184 9.53 3.16 6.31
N LEU A 185 8.80 4.28 6.29
CA LEU A 185 7.42 4.33 5.85
C LEU A 185 7.37 4.76 4.39
N THR A 186 6.75 3.97 3.52
CA THR A 186 6.45 4.31 2.13
C THR A 186 4.95 4.36 1.92
N THR A 187 4.46 5.46 1.37
CA THR A 187 3.08 5.61 0.90
C THR A 187 3.05 5.45 -0.61
N MET A 188 2.28 4.47 -1.10
CA MET A 188 2.11 4.21 -2.53
C MET A 188 0.64 4.36 -2.91
N ILE A 189 0.35 5.14 -3.97
CA ILE A 189 -1.01 5.23 -4.52
C ILE A 189 -1.05 4.48 -5.84
N LEU A 190 -1.87 3.43 -5.91
CA LEU A 190 -2.26 2.77 -7.15
C LEU A 190 -3.56 3.38 -7.68
N THR A 191 -3.63 3.51 -9.00
CA THR A 191 -4.76 4.14 -9.69
C THR A 191 -5.32 3.25 -10.79
N GLY A 192 -6.61 3.43 -11.07
CA GLY A 192 -7.25 2.79 -12.21
C GLY A 192 -6.95 3.45 -13.55
N VAL A 193 -7.79 3.18 -14.54
CA VAL A 193 -7.55 3.54 -15.95
C VAL A 193 -7.37 5.03 -16.16
N THR A 194 -6.28 5.38 -16.83
CA THR A 194 -6.05 6.69 -17.41
C THR A 194 -5.99 6.59 -18.93
N ALA A 195 -6.95 7.24 -19.58
CA ALA A 195 -6.95 7.45 -21.04
C ALA A 195 -7.34 8.91 -21.32
N LEU A 196 -6.34 9.75 -21.61
CA LEU A 196 -6.52 11.19 -21.81
C LEU A 196 -7.04 11.47 -23.22
N VAL A 197 -8.28 11.06 -23.45
CA VAL A 197 -8.96 11.03 -24.76
C VAL A 197 -10.38 11.61 -24.64
N ARG A 198 -11.14 11.65 -25.73
CA ARG A 198 -12.55 12.04 -25.78
C ARG A 198 -12.83 13.36 -25.05
N GLY A 199 -13.87 13.40 -24.19
CA GLY A 199 -14.23 14.56 -23.40
C GLY A 199 -13.13 15.05 -22.48
N THR A 200 -12.37 14.14 -21.85
CA THR A 200 -11.21 14.51 -21.05
C THR A 200 -10.22 15.34 -21.83
N ALA A 201 -9.80 14.87 -23.04
CA ALA A 201 -8.89 15.60 -23.91
C ALA A 201 -9.47 16.93 -24.41
N ALA A 202 -10.76 16.98 -24.73
CA ALA A 202 -11.43 18.20 -25.16
C ALA A 202 -11.43 19.28 -24.06
N TYR A 203 -11.67 18.90 -22.79
CA TYR A 203 -11.58 19.84 -21.67
C TYR A 203 -10.13 20.27 -21.38
N MET A 204 -9.15 19.36 -21.53
CA MET A 204 -7.73 19.70 -21.41
C MET A 204 -7.30 20.72 -22.48
N ASP A 205 -7.83 20.63 -23.70
CA ASP A 205 -7.56 21.62 -24.77
C ASP A 205 -8.09 23.01 -24.41
N VAL A 206 -9.19 23.12 -23.66
CA VAL A 206 -9.84 24.39 -23.29
C VAL A 206 -9.25 24.97 -22.01
N TRP A 207 -9.06 24.13 -20.99
CA TRP A 207 -8.73 24.55 -19.61
C TRP A 207 -7.30 24.26 -19.21
N GLY A 208 -6.51 23.65 -20.07
CA GLY A 208 -5.14 23.24 -19.82
C GLY A 208 -5.01 21.78 -19.41
N PRO A 209 -3.79 21.21 -19.55
CA PRO A 209 -3.55 19.78 -19.32
C PRO A 209 -3.82 19.34 -17.89
N GLU A 210 -3.67 20.20 -16.89
CA GLU A 210 -3.83 19.87 -15.46
C GLU A 210 -5.29 19.84 -15.00
N TYR A 211 -6.24 20.26 -15.85
CA TYR A 211 -7.64 20.39 -15.50
C TYR A 211 -8.26 19.11 -14.88
N PRO A 212 -8.02 17.89 -15.40
CA PRO A 212 -8.61 16.68 -14.85
C PRO A 212 -8.26 16.40 -13.39
N ALA A 213 -7.06 16.79 -12.96
CA ALA A 213 -6.54 16.56 -11.62
C ALA A 213 -6.73 17.74 -10.65
N SER A 214 -7.39 18.84 -11.06
CA SER A 214 -7.43 20.09 -10.29
C SER A 214 -7.89 19.94 -8.84
N ASN A 215 -8.78 18.97 -8.53
CA ASN A 215 -9.30 18.78 -7.17
C ASN A 215 -8.64 17.65 -6.39
N ILE A 216 -7.87 16.77 -7.03
CA ILE A 216 -7.27 15.59 -6.39
C ILE A 216 -5.75 15.57 -6.50
N GLY A 217 -5.16 16.47 -7.30
CA GLY A 217 -3.74 16.47 -7.62
C GLY A 217 -2.83 16.66 -6.39
N ASP A 218 -3.27 17.43 -5.39
CA ASP A 218 -2.50 17.60 -4.15
C ASP A 218 -2.36 16.27 -3.41
N THR A 219 -3.46 15.53 -3.26
CA THR A 219 -3.44 14.21 -2.62
C THR A 219 -2.60 13.19 -3.41
N LEU A 220 -2.64 13.23 -4.75
CA LEU A 220 -1.80 12.35 -5.56
C LEU A 220 -0.30 12.63 -5.34
N ARG A 221 0.08 13.92 -5.20
CA ARG A 221 1.47 14.34 -4.95
C ARG A 221 1.98 14.00 -3.53
N GLU A 222 1.11 13.68 -2.59
CA GLU A 222 1.51 13.26 -1.23
C GLU A 222 2.14 11.88 -1.19
N ALA A 223 1.87 11.03 -2.20
CA ALA A 223 2.46 9.70 -2.29
C ALA A 223 3.99 9.77 -2.45
N ASP A 224 4.71 8.79 -1.88
CA ASP A 224 6.13 8.55 -2.19
C ASP A 224 6.28 7.88 -3.53
N ILE A 225 5.30 7.04 -3.91
CA ILE A 225 5.21 6.40 -5.22
C ILE A 225 3.79 6.57 -5.74
N LEU A 226 3.62 7.40 -6.76
CA LEU A 226 2.38 7.52 -7.52
C LEU A 226 2.44 6.65 -8.77
N HIS A 227 1.59 5.64 -8.82
CA HIS A 227 1.41 4.76 -9.96
C HIS A 227 0.23 5.21 -10.82
N ILE A 228 0.44 5.23 -12.15
CA ILE A 228 -0.59 5.55 -13.15
C ILE A 228 -0.70 4.40 -14.16
N ASN A 229 -1.89 3.85 -14.33
CA ASN A 229 -2.20 3.03 -15.50
C ASN A 229 -2.46 3.94 -16.69
N ASN A 230 -1.61 3.89 -17.73
CA ASN A 230 -1.82 4.64 -18.98
C ASN A 230 -2.17 3.68 -20.10
N GLU A 231 -3.44 3.54 -20.37
CA GLU A 231 -4.01 2.55 -21.27
C GLU A 231 -3.72 2.80 -22.76
N VAL A 232 -3.50 4.06 -23.15
CA VAL A 232 -3.44 4.49 -24.55
C VAL A 232 -2.07 5.07 -24.93
N PRO A 233 -1.61 4.95 -26.20
CA PRO A 233 -0.35 5.52 -26.61
C PRO A 233 -0.42 7.04 -26.76
N PHE A 234 0.70 7.71 -26.58
CA PHE A 234 0.89 9.06 -27.10
C PHE A 234 1.19 9.01 -28.61
N ALA A 235 0.60 9.91 -29.38
CA ALA A 235 0.90 10.03 -30.82
C ALA A 235 1.30 11.45 -31.17
N LYS A 236 2.30 11.57 -32.09
CA LYS A 236 2.74 12.89 -32.62
C LYS A 236 1.62 13.65 -33.30
N VAL A 237 0.74 12.92 -33.96
CA VAL A 237 -0.50 13.43 -34.57
C VAL A 237 -1.63 12.65 -34.00
N CYS A 238 -2.32 13.24 -33.03
CA CYS A 238 -3.51 12.70 -32.40
C CYS A 238 -4.65 13.66 -32.67
N GLN A 239 -5.60 13.25 -33.52
CA GLN A 239 -6.67 14.12 -34.01
C GLN A 239 -7.91 14.12 -33.08
N GLN A 240 -7.91 13.30 -32.06
CA GLN A 240 -9.12 13.10 -31.27
C GLN A 240 -9.33 14.20 -30.23
N THR A 241 -10.42 14.92 -30.43
CA THR A 241 -11.05 15.80 -29.41
C THR A 241 -12.55 15.62 -29.37
N GLU A 242 -13.08 14.59 -30.06
CA GLU A 242 -14.54 14.38 -30.11
C GLU A 242 -14.99 13.43 -29.01
N SER A 243 -16.04 13.86 -28.28
CA SER A 243 -16.70 13.08 -27.23
C SER A 243 -17.51 11.89 -27.78
N GLU A 244 -17.48 11.61 -29.08
CA GLU A 244 -18.35 10.62 -29.69
C GLU A 244 -17.72 9.22 -29.82
N LEU A 245 -18.55 8.24 -29.54
CA LEU A 245 -18.34 6.79 -29.53
C LEU A 245 -17.99 6.14 -30.87
N ALA A 246 -17.79 6.89 -31.94
CA ALA A 246 -17.73 6.34 -33.29
C ALA A 246 -16.51 5.43 -33.55
N ARG A 247 -15.48 5.49 -32.73
CA ARG A 247 -14.28 4.65 -32.85
C ARG A 247 -13.70 4.29 -31.48
N LEU A 248 -13.45 3.01 -31.25
CA LEU A 248 -12.70 2.51 -30.09
C LEU A 248 -11.20 2.42 -30.46
N VAL A 249 -10.63 3.51 -30.97
CA VAL A 249 -9.22 3.65 -31.34
C VAL A 249 -8.71 4.97 -30.80
N PHE A 250 -7.80 4.92 -29.84
CA PHE A 250 -7.43 6.04 -28.99
C PHE A 250 -5.96 6.42 -29.07
N CYS A 251 -5.69 7.71 -28.89
CA CYS A 251 -4.35 8.24 -28.61
C CYS A 251 -4.46 9.44 -27.67
N SER A 252 -3.43 9.66 -26.88
CA SER A 252 -3.24 10.90 -26.14
C SER A 252 -2.34 11.87 -26.88
N LYS A 253 -2.65 13.18 -26.77
CA LYS A 253 -1.76 14.24 -27.29
C LYS A 253 -0.49 14.30 -26.45
N THR A 254 0.64 14.65 -27.06
CA THR A 254 1.92 14.80 -26.35
C THR A 254 1.82 15.79 -25.18
N SER A 255 1.02 16.85 -25.31
CA SER A 255 0.80 17.85 -24.24
C SER A 255 0.16 17.25 -22.99
N ALA A 256 -0.54 16.14 -23.10
CA ALA A 256 -1.16 15.48 -21.96
C ALA A 256 -0.13 14.84 -20.99
N LEU A 257 1.12 14.64 -21.42
CA LEU A 257 2.22 14.23 -20.52
C LEU A 257 2.45 15.26 -19.40
N GLU A 258 2.18 16.53 -19.64
CA GLU A 258 2.36 17.58 -18.61
C GLU A 258 1.40 17.36 -17.41
N MET A 259 0.21 16.80 -17.64
CA MET A 259 -0.70 16.43 -16.56
C MET A 259 -0.09 15.34 -15.67
N LEU A 260 0.44 14.27 -16.28
CA LEU A 260 1.09 13.19 -15.52
C LEU A 260 2.28 13.69 -14.69
N LYS A 261 3.06 14.62 -15.25
CA LYS A 261 4.16 15.26 -14.52
C LYS A 261 3.65 16.15 -13.38
N SER A 262 2.58 16.90 -13.59
CA SER A 262 2.05 17.84 -12.60
C SER A 262 1.49 17.17 -11.35
N ILE A 263 1.01 15.94 -11.48
CA ILE A 263 0.51 15.13 -10.34
C ILE A 263 1.61 14.33 -9.65
N GLY A 264 2.86 14.39 -10.11
CA GLY A 264 3.98 13.69 -9.49
C GLY A 264 4.08 12.21 -9.84
N THR A 265 3.71 11.81 -11.07
CA THR A 265 3.78 10.41 -11.52
C THR A 265 5.19 9.84 -11.42
N ASP A 266 5.36 8.76 -10.65
CA ASP A 266 6.64 8.06 -10.43
C ASP A 266 6.76 6.80 -11.27
N VAL A 267 5.66 6.07 -11.49
CA VAL A 267 5.64 4.78 -12.20
C VAL A 267 4.43 4.73 -13.13
N VAL A 268 4.64 4.25 -14.37
CA VAL A 268 3.57 4.09 -15.35
C VAL A 268 3.45 2.64 -15.80
N GLU A 269 2.24 2.14 -15.76
CA GLU A 269 1.80 0.86 -16.33
C GLU A 269 1.41 1.06 -17.79
N LEU A 270 1.91 0.20 -18.70
CA LEU A 270 1.71 0.28 -20.16
C LEU A 270 1.18 -1.02 -20.76
N ASP A 271 0.40 -1.79 -20.00
CA ASP A 271 -0.18 -3.05 -20.47
C ASP A 271 -1.61 -2.89 -21.03
N GLY A 272 -2.06 -1.67 -21.26
CA GLY A 272 -3.36 -1.34 -21.82
C GLY A 272 -3.68 -2.06 -23.14
N ASP A 273 -4.93 -2.50 -23.31
CA ASP A 273 -5.39 -3.14 -24.54
C ASP A 273 -5.53 -2.16 -25.73
N HIS A 274 -5.53 -0.85 -25.45
CA HIS A 274 -5.48 0.23 -26.43
C HIS A 274 -4.06 0.73 -26.72
N PHE A 275 -3.02 0.14 -26.12
CA PHE A 275 -1.65 0.64 -26.24
C PHE A 275 -1.09 0.67 -27.67
N GLN A 276 -1.65 -0.13 -28.60
CA GLN A 276 -1.26 -0.16 -30.02
C GLN A 276 -2.27 0.48 -30.98
N ASP A 277 -3.28 1.17 -30.52
CA ASP A 277 -4.34 1.75 -31.36
C ASP A 277 -3.83 2.65 -32.49
N TYR A 278 -2.69 3.30 -32.30
CA TYR A 278 -2.02 4.15 -33.32
C TYR A 278 -0.75 3.50 -33.91
N GLY A 279 -0.64 2.16 -33.74
CA GLY A 279 0.42 1.35 -34.34
C GLY A 279 1.77 1.46 -33.63
N ASP A 280 2.73 0.71 -34.16
CA ASP A 280 4.06 0.54 -33.57
C ASP A 280 4.82 1.85 -33.35
N ASP A 281 4.71 2.79 -34.29
CA ASP A 281 5.37 4.10 -34.20
C ASP A 281 4.89 4.93 -33.00
N ALA A 282 3.59 4.84 -32.66
CA ALA A 282 3.04 5.52 -31.50
C ALA A 282 3.50 4.87 -30.20
N VAL A 283 3.60 3.53 -30.15
CA VAL A 283 4.17 2.83 -28.99
C VAL A 283 5.62 3.23 -28.78
N TYR A 284 6.48 3.14 -29.80
CA TYR A 284 7.88 3.60 -29.70
C TYR A 284 7.99 5.08 -29.28
N TYR A 285 7.09 5.93 -29.76
CA TYR A 285 7.04 7.34 -29.39
C TYR A 285 6.68 7.49 -27.91
N THR A 286 5.71 6.74 -27.41
CA THR A 286 5.28 6.73 -26.00
C THR A 286 6.43 6.31 -25.08
N LEU A 287 7.09 5.19 -25.39
CA LEU A 287 8.25 4.71 -24.63
C LEU A 287 9.38 5.76 -24.58
N LYS A 288 9.62 6.43 -25.72
CA LYS A 288 10.59 7.51 -25.77
C LYS A 288 10.20 8.71 -24.92
N LEU A 289 8.93 9.13 -24.92
CA LEU A 289 8.45 10.26 -24.12
C LEU A 289 8.63 10.01 -22.63
N TYR A 290 8.27 8.83 -22.12
CA TYR A 290 8.47 8.48 -20.73
C TYR A 290 9.96 8.42 -20.35
N LYS A 291 10.78 7.85 -21.22
CA LYS A 291 12.23 7.83 -21.04
C LYS A 291 12.84 9.24 -20.99
N ASP A 292 12.45 10.13 -21.92
CA ASP A 292 12.92 11.52 -21.96
C ASP A 292 12.45 12.33 -20.73
N ALA A 293 11.28 11.97 -20.17
CA ALA A 293 10.73 12.58 -18.96
C ALA A 293 11.30 11.98 -17.65
N ASN A 294 12.15 10.95 -17.72
CA ASN A 294 12.63 10.15 -16.59
C ASN A 294 11.50 9.54 -15.76
N ILE A 295 10.40 9.15 -16.37
CA ILE A 295 9.31 8.42 -15.74
C ILE A 295 9.47 6.96 -16.11
N PRO A 296 9.79 6.07 -15.17
CA PRO A 296 9.91 4.64 -15.40
C PRO A 296 8.55 4.01 -15.72
N TYR A 297 8.57 2.95 -16.53
CA TYR A 297 7.37 2.23 -16.95
C TYR A 297 7.60 0.72 -16.93
N TYR A 298 6.51 -0.04 -16.90
CA TYR A 298 6.48 -1.50 -16.96
C TYR A 298 5.23 -1.99 -17.69
N GLY A 299 5.10 -3.29 -17.90
CA GLY A 299 3.92 -3.89 -18.55
C GLY A 299 3.87 -3.64 -20.06
N GLY A 300 4.72 -2.76 -20.61
CA GLY A 300 4.86 -2.48 -22.02
C GLY A 300 6.31 -2.30 -22.41
N GLY A 301 6.63 -2.46 -23.71
CA GLY A 301 8.01 -2.37 -24.18
C GLY A 301 8.18 -2.40 -25.69
N ALA A 302 9.42 -2.21 -26.14
CA ALA A 302 9.81 -2.26 -27.54
C ALA A 302 9.76 -3.68 -28.13
N ASN A 303 9.64 -4.70 -27.29
CA ASN A 303 9.45 -6.11 -27.60
C ASN A 303 8.95 -6.85 -26.35
N ILE A 304 8.58 -8.13 -26.49
CA ILE A 304 8.02 -8.92 -25.39
C ILE A 304 8.96 -9.05 -24.20
N LYS A 305 10.28 -9.12 -24.41
CA LYS A 305 11.25 -9.25 -23.31
C LYS A 305 11.33 -7.98 -22.46
N GLU A 306 11.22 -6.81 -23.08
CA GLU A 306 11.16 -5.54 -22.35
C GLU A 306 9.82 -5.40 -21.63
N ALA A 307 8.70 -5.72 -22.30
CA ALA A 307 7.37 -5.62 -21.72
C ALA A 307 7.17 -6.51 -20.48
N GLN A 308 7.71 -7.73 -20.49
CA GLN A 308 7.62 -8.69 -19.38
C GLN A 308 8.66 -8.46 -18.26
N LYS A 309 9.52 -7.45 -18.41
CA LYS A 309 10.58 -7.20 -17.41
C LYS A 309 10.00 -6.49 -16.18
N PRO A 310 10.17 -7.03 -14.95
CA PRO A 310 9.81 -6.33 -13.74
C PRO A 310 10.55 -4.99 -13.59
N LEU A 311 9.84 -3.95 -13.18
CA LEU A 311 10.42 -2.66 -12.82
C LEU A 311 10.71 -2.65 -11.32
N ILE A 312 11.97 -2.40 -10.97
CA ILE A 312 12.38 -2.31 -9.56
C ILE A 312 12.40 -0.85 -9.13
N VAL A 313 11.73 -0.56 -8.02
CA VAL A 313 11.71 0.76 -7.36
C VAL A 313 12.07 0.58 -5.89
N GLU A 314 12.85 1.51 -5.33
CA GLU A 314 13.20 1.50 -3.90
C GLU A 314 12.82 2.86 -3.29
N ASP A 315 12.15 2.81 -2.14
CA ASP A 315 11.78 4.00 -1.38
C ASP A 315 11.82 3.68 0.12
N HIS A 316 12.40 4.56 0.95
CA HIS A 316 12.50 4.42 2.41
C HIS A 316 12.95 3.01 2.88
N GLY A 317 13.85 2.37 2.10
CA GLY A 317 14.37 1.03 2.37
C GLY A 317 13.40 -0.11 1.99
N ASN A 318 12.20 0.19 1.54
CA ASN A 318 11.27 -0.78 0.96
C ASN A 318 11.61 -0.96 -0.52
N LYS A 319 11.69 -2.21 -1.00
CA LYS A 319 11.99 -2.55 -2.40
C LYS A 319 10.78 -3.17 -3.06
N PHE A 320 10.37 -2.61 -4.17
CA PHE A 320 9.19 -3.03 -4.91
C PHE A 320 9.57 -3.52 -6.30
N ALA A 321 8.81 -4.48 -6.81
CA ALA A 321 8.88 -4.92 -8.20
C ALA A 321 7.50 -4.85 -8.84
N PHE A 322 7.32 -3.97 -9.81
CA PHE A 322 6.08 -3.87 -10.57
C PHE A 322 6.11 -4.83 -11.76
N ILE A 323 5.06 -5.63 -11.90
CA ILE A 323 4.83 -6.57 -13.00
C ILE A 323 3.43 -6.30 -13.53
N GLY A 324 3.30 -6.01 -14.82
CA GLY A 324 2.00 -5.75 -15.46
C GLY A 324 1.77 -6.65 -16.64
N CYS A 325 0.52 -6.97 -16.92
CA CYS A 325 0.19 -7.74 -18.12
C CYS A 325 -1.23 -7.48 -18.66
N ASN A 326 -1.37 -7.66 -19.97
CA ASN A 326 -2.62 -7.60 -20.70
C ASN A 326 -3.23 -9.01 -20.84
N GLY A 327 -4.44 -9.18 -20.31
CA GLY A 327 -5.18 -10.45 -20.34
C GLY A 327 -6.07 -10.65 -21.58
N LYS A 328 -6.06 -9.70 -22.54
CA LYS A 328 -6.76 -9.85 -23.80
C LYS A 328 -6.09 -10.93 -24.68
N GLU A 329 -6.79 -11.39 -25.71
CA GLU A 329 -6.29 -12.41 -26.63
C GLU A 329 -4.97 -12.01 -27.30
N ILE A 330 -4.14 -12.99 -27.61
CA ILE A 330 -2.87 -12.81 -28.33
C ILE A 330 -3.11 -12.08 -29.65
N GLY A 331 -2.37 -10.96 -29.86
CA GLY A 331 -2.52 -10.10 -31.02
C GLY A 331 -3.21 -8.78 -30.73
N TYR A 332 -3.81 -8.62 -29.56
CA TYR A 332 -4.46 -7.38 -29.13
C TYR A 332 -3.49 -6.53 -28.28
N ALA A 333 -2.93 -5.49 -28.88
CA ALA A 333 -1.91 -4.64 -28.29
C ALA A 333 -0.64 -5.33 -27.74
N VAL A 334 -0.53 -6.65 -27.91
CA VAL A 334 0.52 -7.48 -27.32
C VAL A 334 1.82 -7.39 -28.09
N ALA A 335 2.94 -7.21 -27.37
CA ALA A 335 4.28 -7.23 -27.91
C ALA A 335 4.68 -8.62 -28.42
N SER A 336 5.59 -8.66 -29.40
CA SER A 336 6.28 -9.88 -29.86
C SER A 336 7.80 -9.69 -29.77
N ASP A 337 8.59 -10.65 -30.24
CA ASP A 337 10.05 -10.51 -30.32
C ASP A 337 10.51 -9.30 -31.14
N THR A 338 9.71 -8.88 -32.13
CA THR A 338 10.06 -7.83 -33.10
C THR A 338 9.05 -6.68 -33.14
N ARG A 339 8.00 -6.73 -32.37
CA ARG A 339 6.91 -5.74 -32.32
C ARG A 339 6.75 -5.17 -30.93
N PRO A 340 6.64 -3.83 -30.76
CA PRO A 340 6.40 -3.21 -29.47
C PRO A 340 4.96 -3.44 -29.02
N GLY A 341 4.68 -3.31 -27.72
CA GLY A 341 3.33 -3.43 -27.17
C GLY A 341 3.34 -3.80 -25.70
N ALA A 342 2.16 -4.26 -25.22
CA ALA A 342 1.91 -4.71 -23.88
C ALA A 342 2.45 -6.14 -23.62
N ALA A 343 2.78 -6.46 -22.38
CA ALA A 343 3.09 -7.82 -21.97
C ALA A 343 1.81 -8.66 -21.99
N HIS A 344 1.82 -9.84 -22.61
CA HIS A 344 0.74 -10.80 -22.45
C HIS A 344 0.79 -11.46 -21.06
N CYS A 345 -0.37 -11.75 -20.48
CA CYS A 345 -0.46 -12.46 -19.20
C CYS A 345 -0.02 -13.94 -19.36
N ASP A 346 1.26 -14.18 -19.12
CA ASP A 346 1.84 -15.50 -18.95
C ASP A 346 1.94 -15.80 -17.45
N ILE A 347 0.85 -16.31 -16.87
CA ILE A 347 0.74 -16.57 -15.42
C ILE A 347 1.89 -17.42 -14.89
N PRO A 348 2.30 -18.54 -15.55
CA PRO A 348 3.47 -19.32 -15.13
C PRO A 348 4.77 -18.50 -15.04
N LEU A 349 5.03 -17.63 -16.02
CA LEU A 349 6.20 -16.74 -16.00
C LEU A 349 6.12 -15.74 -14.86
N ILE A 350 4.98 -15.07 -14.67
CA ILE A 350 4.75 -14.10 -13.61
C ILE A 350 4.94 -14.75 -12.23
N VAL A 351 4.37 -15.94 -12.02
CA VAL A 351 4.56 -16.73 -10.79
C VAL A 351 6.03 -17.05 -10.52
N SER A 352 6.80 -17.41 -11.57
CA SER A 352 8.26 -17.62 -11.42
C SER A 352 8.99 -16.36 -11.01
N GLN A 353 8.69 -15.25 -11.66
CA GLN A 353 9.29 -13.92 -11.34
C GLN A 353 8.97 -13.51 -9.89
N ILE A 354 7.72 -13.66 -9.45
CA ILE A 354 7.29 -13.32 -8.08
C ILE A 354 8.12 -14.11 -7.06
N LYS A 355 8.27 -15.42 -7.25
CA LYS A 355 9.04 -16.27 -6.32
C LYS A 355 10.51 -15.86 -6.23
N GLU A 356 11.15 -15.52 -7.35
CA GLU A 356 12.53 -15.04 -7.40
C GLU A 356 12.69 -13.69 -6.69
N LEU A 357 11.76 -12.76 -6.93
CA LEU A 357 11.76 -11.43 -6.30
C LEU A 357 11.54 -11.53 -4.80
N LYS A 358 10.55 -12.30 -4.34
CA LYS A 358 10.27 -12.53 -2.92
C LYS A 358 11.47 -13.16 -2.21
N ALA A 359 12.13 -14.15 -2.83
CA ALA A 359 13.33 -14.77 -2.31
C ALA A 359 14.51 -13.78 -2.16
N SER A 360 14.49 -12.68 -2.93
CA SER A 360 15.46 -11.58 -2.86
C SER A 360 15.06 -10.45 -1.91
N GLY A 361 13.95 -10.60 -1.14
CA GLY A 361 13.44 -9.60 -0.22
C GLY A 361 12.78 -8.41 -0.91
N ILE A 362 12.32 -8.58 -2.15
CA ILE A 362 11.63 -7.56 -2.94
C ILE A 362 10.12 -7.84 -2.88
N LEU A 363 9.31 -6.81 -2.71
CA LEU A 363 7.85 -6.88 -2.61
C LEU A 363 7.24 -6.83 -4.02
N PRO A 364 6.70 -7.96 -4.54
CA PRO A 364 6.09 -7.97 -5.87
C PRO A 364 4.70 -7.30 -5.84
N ILE A 365 4.47 -6.40 -6.80
CA ILE A 365 3.20 -5.75 -7.07
C ILE A 365 2.81 -6.14 -8.49
N VAL A 366 1.66 -6.78 -8.63
CA VAL A 366 1.17 -7.25 -9.93
C VAL A 366 -0.06 -6.44 -10.32
N THR A 367 -0.06 -5.89 -11.53
CA THR A 367 -1.21 -5.21 -12.10
C THR A 367 -1.72 -5.94 -13.33
N PHE A 368 -3.04 -5.96 -13.48
CA PHE A 368 -3.72 -6.66 -14.56
C PHE A 368 -4.61 -5.72 -15.36
N GLN A 369 -4.33 -5.55 -16.64
CA GLN A 369 -5.31 -5.15 -17.63
C GLN A 369 -6.03 -6.42 -18.12
N HIS A 370 -6.90 -7.00 -17.27
CA HIS A 370 -7.50 -8.32 -17.52
C HIS A 370 -8.61 -8.24 -18.58
N ILE A 371 -9.81 -8.67 -18.26
CA ILE A 371 -10.98 -8.57 -19.13
C ILE A 371 -11.89 -7.43 -18.67
N GLU A 372 -12.55 -6.80 -19.61
CA GLU A 372 -13.54 -5.76 -19.33
C GLU A 372 -14.79 -6.40 -18.70
N LEU A 373 -15.05 -6.07 -17.44
CA LEU A 373 -16.12 -6.68 -16.65
C LEU A 373 -16.83 -5.62 -15.79
N TYR A 374 -18.02 -5.20 -16.20
CA TYR A 374 -18.85 -4.21 -15.47
C TYR A 374 -19.64 -4.87 -14.33
N LYS A 375 -18.95 -5.54 -13.41
CA LYS A 375 -19.51 -6.21 -12.23
C LYS A 375 -18.64 -5.93 -11.01
N ILE A 376 -19.26 -5.97 -9.83
CA ILE A 376 -18.56 -5.73 -8.56
C ILE A 376 -17.62 -6.88 -8.20
N TYR A 377 -17.94 -8.11 -8.59
CA TYR A 377 -17.15 -9.31 -8.31
C TYR A 377 -16.48 -9.84 -9.59
N PRO A 378 -15.31 -10.48 -9.49
CA PRO A 378 -14.60 -11.07 -10.62
C PRO A 378 -15.37 -12.29 -11.19
N ASN A 379 -15.10 -12.64 -12.45
CA ASN A 379 -15.45 -13.97 -12.93
C ASN A 379 -14.39 -15.00 -12.48
N GLU A 380 -14.67 -16.31 -12.73
CA GLU A 380 -13.82 -17.40 -12.27
C GLU A 380 -12.38 -17.30 -12.81
N ASP A 381 -12.19 -16.97 -14.09
CA ASP A 381 -10.86 -16.85 -14.70
C ASP A 381 -10.06 -15.70 -14.10
N MET A 382 -10.67 -14.53 -13.93
CA MET A 382 -10.05 -13.37 -13.29
C MET A 382 -9.65 -13.70 -11.85
N ALA A 383 -10.57 -14.28 -11.07
CA ALA A 383 -10.29 -14.67 -9.69
C ALA A 383 -9.14 -15.67 -9.60
N ALA A 384 -9.10 -16.67 -10.51
CA ALA A 384 -8.06 -17.68 -10.54
C ALA A 384 -6.68 -17.09 -10.86
N ASP A 385 -6.57 -16.19 -11.84
CA ASP A 385 -5.31 -15.55 -12.22
C ASP A 385 -4.77 -14.65 -11.11
N PHE A 386 -5.65 -13.81 -10.52
CA PHE A 386 -5.28 -12.93 -9.41
C PHE A 386 -4.83 -13.73 -8.18
N LYS A 387 -5.57 -14.79 -7.85
CA LYS A 387 -5.21 -15.68 -6.75
C LYS A 387 -3.90 -16.42 -7.01
N ALA A 388 -3.64 -16.90 -8.22
CA ALA A 388 -2.40 -17.61 -8.55
C ALA A 388 -1.15 -16.75 -8.30
N VAL A 389 -1.18 -15.45 -8.62
CA VAL A 389 -0.06 -14.54 -8.38
C VAL A 389 0.03 -14.12 -6.90
N ALA A 390 -1.10 -13.98 -6.20
CA ALA A 390 -1.13 -13.75 -4.76
C ALA A 390 -0.52 -14.92 -3.99
N ASP A 391 -0.94 -16.17 -4.31
CA ASP A 391 -0.43 -17.40 -3.71
C ASP A 391 1.08 -17.60 -4.00
N ALA A 392 1.59 -17.06 -5.11
CA ALA A 392 3.02 -17.03 -5.41
C ALA A 392 3.82 -16.04 -4.53
N GLY A 393 3.14 -15.06 -3.91
CA GLY A 393 3.71 -14.10 -2.98
C GLY A 393 3.67 -12.64 -3.44
N ALA A 394 2.82 -12.28 -4.41
CA ALA A 394 2.54 -10.89 -4.70
C ALA A 394 1.87 -10.22 -3.48
N VAL A 395 2.42 -9.10 -3.02
CA VAL A 395 1.89 -8.38 -1.83
C VAL A 395 0.69 -7.51 -2.20
N ILE A 396 0.64 -7.03 -3.43
CA ILE A 396 -0.50 -6.34 -4.03
C ILE A 396 -0.81 -6.97 -5.38
N VAL A 397 -2.08 -7.22 -5.63
CA VAL A 397 -2.61 -7.60 -6.95
C VAL A 397 -3.75 -6.64 -7.29
N SER A 398 -3.62 -5.88 -8.37
CA SER A 398 -4.53 -4.79 -8.72
C SER A 398 -5.03 -4.89 -10.14
N GLY A 399 -6.33 -4.67 -10.37
CA GLY A 399 -6.96 -4.69 -11.69
C GLY A 399 -7.35 -3.30 -12.18
N SER A 400 -7.19 -3.03 -13.47
CA SER A 400 -7.54 -1.74 -14.08
C SER A 400 -8.71 -1.80 -15.06
N GLN A 401 -8.87 -2.86 -15.82
CA GLN A 401 -9.79 -2.96 -16.97
C GLN A 401 -11.29 -2.97 -16.65
N SER A 402 -11.68 -3.09 -15.39
CA SER A 402 -13.09 -3.17 -15.00
C SER A 402 -13.89 -1.89 -15.29
N HIS A 403 -13.22 -0.74 -15.35
CA HIS A 403 -13.78 0.60 -15.46
C HIS A 403 -14.77 1.01 -14.34
N ILE A 404 -15.01 0.14 -13.38
CA ILE A 404 -15.77 0.38 -12.15
C ILE A 404 -15.01 -0.16 -10.94
N PRO A 405 -15.23 0.36 -9.74
CA PRO A 405 -14.67 -0.22 -8.53
C PRO A 405 -15.24 -1.64 -8.30
N MET A 406 -14.35 -2.60 -8.01
CA MET A 406 -14.71 -3.99 -7.73
C MET A 406 -14.40 -4.37 -6.29
N ALA A 407 -14.69 -5.61 -5.92
CA ALA A 407 -14.46 -6.18 -4.59
C ALA A 407 -12.97 -6.46 -4.34
N PHE A 408 -12.68 -6.83 -3.09
CA PHE A 408 -11.36 -7.18 -2.58
C PHE A 408 -11.34 -8.62 -2.08
N ASP A 409 -10.17 -9.28 -2.22
CA ASP A 409 -9.81 -10.46 -1.46
C ASP A 409 -8.52 -10.16 -0.69
N ILE A 410 -8.55 -10.23 0.63
CA ILE A 410 -7.46 -9.78 1.48
C ILE A 410 -7.03 -10.91 2.41
N SER A 411 -5.76 -11.25 2.38
CA SER A 411 -5.09 -12.12 3.34
C SER A 411 -3.99 -11.37 4.07
N LYS A 412 -3.35 -11.99 5.03
CA LYS A 412 -2.21 -11.43 5.74
C LYS A 412 -1.06 -11.02 4.81
N ASP A 413 -0.81 -11.81 3.77
CA ASP A 413 0.36 -11.68 2.90
C ASP A 413 0.05 -11.03 1.55
N SER A 414 -1.23 -10.85 1.19
CA SER A 414 -1.63 -10.32 -0.11
C SER A 414 -2.92 -9.52 -0.04
N PHE A 415 -2.93 -8.41 -0.75
CA PHE A 415 -4.08 -7.55 -0.93
C PHE A 415 -4.48 -7.56 -2.40
N ILE A 416 -5.64 -8.14 -2.70
CA ILE A 416 -6.21 -8.21 -4.06
C ILE A 416 -7.32 -7.19 -4.17
N HIS A 417 -7.24 -6.28 -5.16
CA HIS A 417 -8.31 -5.42 -5.60
C HIS A 417 -8.61 -5.69 -7.08
N TYR A 418 -9.75 -6.28 -7.38
CA TYR A 418 -10.07 -6.73 -8.73
C TYR A 418 -10.28 -5.61 -9.74
N GLY A 419 -10.56 -4.39 -9.30
CA GLY A 419 -10.71 -3.25 -10.17
C GLY A 419 -10.86 -1.92 -9.44
N LEU A 420 -10.07 -0.91 -9.87
CA LEU A 420 -10.08 0.43 -9.26
C LEU A 420 -11.04 1.41 -9.94
N GLY A 421 -11.57 1.07 -11.13
CA GLY A 421 -12.36 2.00 -11.93
C GLY A 421 -11.52 2.95 -12.79
N ASN A 422 -12.10 4.08 -13.21
CA ASN A 422 -11.45 5.06 -14.08
C ASN A 422 -10.86 6.23 -13.29
N LEU A 423 -9.54 6.45 -13.39
CA LEU A 423 -8.96 7.69 -12.87
C LEU A 423 -9.25 8.86 -13.82
N PHE A 424 -8.76 8.83 -15.05
CA PHE A 424 -8.94 9.90 -16.03
C PHE A 424 -9.40 9.31 -17.36
N PHE A 425 -10.62 8.82 -17.41
CA PHE A 425 -11.21 8.29 -18.64
C PHE A 425 -12.71 8.58 -18.71
N ASP A 426 -13.13 9.29 -19.76
CA ASP A 426 -14.51 9.64 -20.02
C ASP A 426 -15.29 8.46 -20.60
N GLN A 427 -16.06 7.78 -19.73
CA GLN A 427 -16.87 6.62 -20.09
C GLN A 427 -18.29 6.65 -19.45
N ALA A 428 -18.58 7.66 -18.62
CA ALA A 428 -19.82 7.75 -17.87
C ALA A 428 -21.09 7.85 -18.72
N PHE A 429 -20.97 8.26 -19.99
CA PHE A 429 -22.06 8.28 -20.95
C PHE A 429 -22.55 6.85 -21.32
N PHE A 430 -21.65 5.85 -21.23
CA PHE A 430 -21.98 4.45 -21.50
C PHE A 430 -22.61 3.78 -20.28
N LEU A 431 -22.00 3.92 -19.13
CA LEU A 431 -22.47 3.37 -17.87
C LEU A 431 -22.11 4.36 -16.74
N PRO A 432 -23.12 4.93 -16.02
CA PRO A 432 -22.86 5.95 -14.99
C PRO A 432 -21.86 5.51 -13.91
N GLU A 433 -21.84 4.24 -13.54
CA GLU A 433 -20.94 3.65 -12.54
C GLU A 433 -19.46 3.76 -12.94
N THR A 434 -19.13 3.92 -14.23
CA THR A 434 -17.76 4.16 -14.69
C THR A 434 -17.24 5.56 -14.34
N SER A 435 -18.09 6.42 -13.77
CA SER A 435 -17.67 7.68 -13.15
C SER A 435 -17.15 7.51 -11.73
N GLU A 436 -17.31 6.33 -11.13
CA GLU A 436 -16.87 6.00 -9.78
C GLU A 436 -15.54 5.26 -9.83
N ALA A 437 -14.60 5.64 -8.96
CA ALA A 437 -13.31 4.96 -8.86
C ALA A 437 -12.74 5.05 -7.45
N THR A 438 -11.73 4.23 -7.20
CA THR A 438 -10.91 4.27 -5.99
C THR A 438 -9.47 4.65 -6.33
N LEU A 439 -8.80 5.22 -5.34
CA LEU A 439 -7.36 5.33 -5.27
C LEU A 439 -6.95 4.49 -4.07
N ASP A 440 -6.12 3.49 -4.29
CA ASP A 440 -5.67 2.62 -3.22
C ASP A 440 -4.35 3.17 -2.66
N ARG A 441 -4.43 3.79 -1.47
CA ARG A 441 -3.26 4.29 -0.75
C ARG A 441 -2.72 3.18 0.13
N HIS A 442 -1.72 2.45 -0.36
CA HIS A 442 -1.04 1.39 0.35
C HIS A 442 0.08 1.94 1.21
N ILE A 443 0.19 1.45 2.44
CA ILE A 443 1.23 1.83 3.38
C ILE A 443 2.15 0.65 3.63
N PHE A 444 3.44 0.88 3.37
CA PHE A 444 4.49 -0.09 3.63
C PHE A 444 5.39 0.39 4.76
N TYR A 445 5.78 -0.52 5.61
CA TYR A 445 6.67 -0.24 6.72
C TYR A 445 7.68 -1.37 6.91
N ASN A 446 8.98 -1.04 6.82
CA ASN A 446 10.07 -1.97 7.10
C ASN A 446 9.94 -3.30 6.32
N GLY A 447 9.64 -3.23 5.01
CA GLY A 447 9.52 -4.38 4.11
C GLY A 447 8.20 -5.15 4.23
N LYS A 448 7.14 -4.55 4.79
CA LYS A 448 5.81 -5.17 4.90
C LYS A 448 4.73 -4.20 4.42
N HIS A 449 3.68 -4.71 3.81
CA HIS A 449 2.42 -4.01 3.61
C HIS A 449 1.62 -4.07 4.93
N ILE A 450 1.31 -2.91 5.52
CA ILE A 450 0.73 -2.84 6.86
C ILE A 450 -0.71 -2.31 6.90
N SER A 451 -1.14 -1.59 5.87
CA SER A 451 -2.52 -1.08 5.77
C SER A 451 -2.80 -0.54 4.36
N THR A 452 -4.08 -0.37 4.04
CA THR A 452 -4.54 0.35 2.84
C THR A 452 -5.69 1.27 3.20
N GLU A 453 -5.63 2.51 2.71
CA GLU A 453 -6.71 3.48 2.76
C GLU A 453 -7.37 3.57 1.38
N ILE A 454 -8.69 3.44 1.31
CA ILE A 454 -9.45 3.57 0.06
C ILE A 454 -10.02 4.98 -0.05
N LEU A 455 -9.43 5.77 -0.94
CA LEU A 455 -9.93 7.09 -1.30
C LEU A 455 -10.90 6.94 -2.47
N THR A 456 -12.12 7.42 -2.31
CA THR A 456 -13.16 7.31 -3.35
C THR A 456 -13.29 8.60 -4.13
N ILE A 457 -13.23 8.50 -5.44
CA ILE A 457 -13.31 9.64 -6.36
C ILE A 457 -14.45 9.48 -7.34
N LYS A 458 -14.94 10.61 -7.86
CA LYS A 458 -15.98 10.67 -8.86
C LYS A 458 -15.57 11.57 -10.01
N PHE A 459 -15.65 11.01 -11.21
CA PHE A 459 -15.40 11.71 -12.45
C PHE A 459 -16.64 12.51 -12.86
N THR A 460 -16.49 13.81 -13.04
CA THR A 460 -17.57 14.73 -13.32
C THR A 460 -17.30 15.52 -14.60
N ASN A 461 -18.35 15.95 -15.28
CA ASN A 461 -18.26 16.78 -16.49
C ASN A 461 -17.32 16.19 -17.56
N ASN A 462 -17.23 14.86 -17.67
CA ASN A 462 -16.39 14.12 -18.63
C ASN A 462 -14.89 14.41 -18.54
N ALA A 463 -14.41 15.08 -17.49
CA ALA A 463 -13.00 15.44 -17.39
C ALA A 463 -12.48 15.65 -15.96
N LEU A 464 -13.30 16.04 -15.01
CA LEU A 464 -12.85 16.53 -13.70
C LEU A 464 -13.08 15.51 -12.60
N ASN A 465 -12.05 15.06 -11.95
CA ASN A 465 -12.16 14.25 -10.74
C ASN A 465 -12.38 15.11 -9.49
N ARG A 466 -13.17 14.61 -8.56
CA ARG A 466 -13.29 15.09 -7.19
C ARG A 466 -13.39 13.93 -6.22
N PHE A 467 -13.10 14.17 -4.97
CA PHE A 467 -13.47 13.22 -3.92
C PHE A 467 -14.99 13.10 -3.81
N MET A 468 -15.47 11.91 -3.49
CA MET A 468 -16.87 11.66 -3.23
C MET A 468 -17.33 12.37 -1.95
N THR A 469 -18.60 12.75 -1.91
CA THR A 469 -19.25 13.12 -0.65
C THR A 469 -19.38 11.89 0.25
N GLU A 470 -19.58 12.09 1.55
CA GLU A 470 -19.75 10.99 2.53
C GLU A 470 -20.83 9.99 2.09
N SER A 471 -21.97 10.47 1.60
CA SER A 471 -23.06 9.61 1.13
C SER A 471 -22.71 8.83 -0.14
N GLU A 472 -22.00 9.44 -1.09
CA GLU A 472 -21.51 8.76 -2.30
C GLU A 472 -20.49 7.68 -1.94
N ARG A 473 -19.53 8.03 -1.08
CA ARG A 473 -18.50 7.12 -0.56
C ARG A 473 -19.11 5.92 0.14
N THR A 474 -20.02 6.17 1.09
CA THR A 474 -20.72 5.11 1.83
C THR A 474 -21.48 4.18 0.88
N ALA A 475 -22.16 4.70 -0.13
CA ALA A 475 -22.88 3.89 -1.10
C ALA A 475 -21.96 2.99 -1.93
N VAL A 476 -20.83 3.53 -2.41
CA VAL A 476 -19.82 2.76 -3.18
C VAL A 476 -19.17 1.70 -2.29
N LEU A 477 -18.67 2.08 -1.11
CA LEU A 477 -17.98 1.16 -0.21
C LEU A 477 -18.90 0.03 0.28
N ASN A 478 -20.15 0.32 0.65
CA ASN A 478 -21.10 -0.74 1.01
C ASN A 478 -21.30 -1.76 -0.13
N ARG A 479 -21.36 -1.29 -1.37
CA ARG A 479 -21.55 -2.14 -2.54
C ARG A 479 -20.34 -3.06 -2.78
N ILE A 480 -19.13 -2.54 -2.72
CA ILE A 480 -17.92 -3.34 -2.96
C ILE A 480 -17.55 -4.22 -1.76
N PHE A 481 -17.72 -3.74 -0.54
CA PHE A 481 -17.42 -4.51 0.67
C PHE A 481 -18.37 -5.68 0.91
N ALA A 482 -19.62 -5.59 0.42
CA ALA A 482 -20.58 -6.71 0.49
C ALA A 482 -20.13 -7.95 -0.30
N GLU A 483 -19.28 -7.77 -1.30
CA GLU A 483 -18.72 -8.82 -2.16
C GLU A 483 -17.23 -9.09 -1.88
N SER A 484 -16.67 -8.45 -0.84
CA SER A 484 -15.25 -8.57 -0.48
C SER A 484 -15.02 -9.60 0.62
N HIS A 485 -13.85 -10.24 0.62
CA HIS A 485 -13.50 -11.26 1.58
C HIS A 485 -12.20 -10.92 2.31
N ILE A 486 -12.15 -11.24 3.61
CA ILE A 486 -10.95 -11.16 4.45
C ILE A 486 -10.65 -12.55 4.96
N GLU A 487 -9.50 -13.09 4.58
CA GLU A 487 -9.06 -14.45 4.96
C GLU A 487 -8.41 -14.44 6.35
N LEU A 488 -8.77 -15.42 7.17
CA LEU A 488 -8.07 -15.76 8.39
C LEU A 488 -7.09 -16.91 8.13
N ASP A 489 -5.89 -16.83 8.71
CA ASP A 489 -4.92 -17.92 8.64
C ASP A 489 -5.41 -19.16 9.41
N GLN A 490 -4.81 -20.34 9.15
CA GLN A 490 -5.26 -21.60 9.79
C GLN A 490 -5.09 -21.59 11.32
N ASP A 491 -4.13 -20.85 11.85
CA ASP A 491 -3.87 -20.67 13.28
C ASP A 491 -4.74 -19.56 13.92
N GLU A 492 -5.53 -18.85 13.10
CA GLU A 492 -6.48 -17.82 13.52
C GLU A 492 -7.94 -18.29 13.39
N GLN A 493 -8.21 -19.45 12.76
CA GLN A 493 -9.53 -20.06 12.64
C GLN A 493 -9.88 -20.88 13.88
#